data_c8ea3e7c009a5d5db01ac8f5cb9389ad
#
_entry.id   c8ea3e7c009a5d5db01ac8f5cb9389ad
#
_cell.length_a   1.000
_cell.length_b   1.000
_cell.length_c   1.000
_cell.angle_alpha   90.00
_cell.angle_beta   90.00
_cell.angle_gamma   90.00
#
_symmetry.space_group_name_H-M   'P 1'
#
loop_
_entity.id
_entity.type
_entity.pdbx_description
1 polymer ?
#
loop_
_entity_poly.entity_id
_entity_poly.type
_entity_poly.pdbx_seq_one_letter_code
_entity_poly.pdbx_strand_id
1 'polypeptide(L)' 'VGNHYIGTVTMVDINGIFVALDGGIDCLCPFPIRGRPLIGSRVTVRIHSISDETRRVRGDIIYSSYVLS' A
#
# COMPACT_ATOMS: atom_id res chain seq x y z
N VAL A 1 10.52 -7.91 -4.30
CA VAL A 1 10.69 -6.69 -5.06
C VAL A 1 10.18 -6.91 -6.48
N GLY A 2 9.38 -5.97 -6.97
CA GLY A 2 8.78 -6.08 -8.29
C GLY A 2 7.51 -6.92 -8.37
N ASN A 3 7.19 -7.68 -7.34
CA ASN A 3 5.98 -8.48 -7.31
C ASN A 3 4.78 -7.65 -6.87
N HIS A 4 3.59 -8.11 -7.26
CA HIS A 4 2.33 -7.49 -6.88
C HIS A 4 1.69 -8.27 -5.75
N TYR A 5 1.18 -7.55 -4.78
CA TYR A 5 0.50 -8.14 -3.62
C TYR A 5 -0.80 -7.40 -3.38
N ILE A 6 -1.77 -8.11 -2.82
CA ILE A 6 -3.04 -7.52 -2.45
C ILE A 6 -3.04 -7.28 -0.95
N GLY A 7 -3.58 -6.14 -0.55
CA GLY A 7 -3.68 -5.79 0.86
C GLY A 7 -4.89 -4.92 1.13
N THR A 8 -5.02 -4.53 2.39
CA THR A 8 -6.12 -3.67 2.85
C THR A 8 -5.55 -2.39 3.42
N VAL A 9 -6.10 -1.26 3.03
CA VAL A 9 -5.69 0.04 3.59
C VAL A 9 -6.11 0.10 5.05
N THR A 10 -5.12 0.30 5.93
CA THR A 10 -5.37 0.35 7.38
C THR A 10 -5.28 1.75 7.96
N MET A 11 -4.46 2.61 7.35
CA MET A 11 -4.29 3.97 7.84
C MET A 11 -3.85 4.89 6.69
N VAL A 12 -4.26 6.14 6.77
CA VAL A 12 -3.83 7.19 5.85
C VAL A 12 -3.38 8.37 6.70
N ASP A 13 -2.17 8.85 6.47
CA ASP A 13 -1.66 10.04 7.15
C ASP A 13 -0.82 10.89 6.19
N ILE A 14 -0.13 11.90 6.73
CA ILE A 14 0.66 12.82 5.90
C ILE A 14 1.89 12.14 5.27
N ASN A 15 2.32 11.02 5.83
CA ASN A 15 3.49 10.29 5.31
C ASN A 15 3.12 9.35 4.17
N GLY A 16 1.84 9.03 4.02
CA GLY A 16 1.39 8.14 2.98
C GLY A 16 0.25 7.23 3.42
N ILE A 17 0.13 6.11 2.74
CA ILE A 17 -0.94 5.15 2.94
C ILE A 17 -0.33 3.86 3.46
N PHE A 18 -0.84 3.39 4.59
CA PHE A 18 -0.41 2.11 5.18
C PHE A 18 -1.35 1.01 4.71
N VAL A 19 -0.75 -0.03 4.15
CA VAL A 19 -1.48 -1.17 3.61
C VAL A 19 -1.01 -2.44 4.33
N ALA A 20 -1.94 -3.15 4.93
CA ALA A 20 -1.66 -4.46 5.50
C ALA A 20 -1.77 -5.49 4.37
N LEU A 21 -0.64 -6.00 3.94
CA LEU A 21 -0.61 -7.02 2.89
C LEU A 21 -1.10 -8.37 3.43
N ASP A 22 -1.70 -9.15 2.54
CA ASP A 22 -2.04 -10.51 2.88
C ASP A 22 -0.74 -11.25 3.23
N GLY A 23 -0.73 -11.94 4.37
CA GLY A 23 0.49 -12.54 4.90
C GLY A 23 1.07 -11.82 6.11
N GLY A 24 0.48 -10.70 6.53
CA GLY A 24 0.83 -10.02 7.78
C GLY A 24 1.96 -9.02 7.69
N ILE A 25 2.27 -8.53 6.50
CA ILE A 25 3.32 -7.53 6.28
C ILE A 25 2.66 -6.18 6.03
N ASP A 26 3.14 -5.14 6.72
CA ASP A 26 2.70 -3.78 6.49
C ASP A 26 3.58 -3.11 5.44
N CYS A 27 2.93 -2.41 4.52
CA CYS A 27 3.59 -1.71 3.44
C CYS A 27 3.21 -0.23 3.48
N LEU A 28 4.21 0.64 3.35
CA LEU A 28 3.98 2.08 3.23
C LEU A 28 4.01 2.46 1.76
N CYS A 29 2.94 3.12 1.31
CA CYS A 29 2.80 3.56 -0.07
C CYS A 29 2.65 5.08 -0.11
N PRO A 30 3.26 5.75 -1.10
CA PRO A 30 2.99 7.18 -1.31
C PRO A 30 1.56 7.39 -1.79
N PHE A 31 1.09 8.62 -1.68
CA PHE A 31 -0.22 8.97 -2.22
C PHE A 31 -0.22 8.77 -3.73
N PRO A 32 -1.24 8.08 -4.28
CA PRO A 32 -1.36 7.96 -5.72
C PRO A 32 -1.66 9.32 -6.36
N ILE A 33 -1.33 9.45 -7.64
CA ILE A 33 -1.56 10.68 -8.39
C ILE A 33 -3.05 11.00 -8.47
N ARG A 34 -3.88 9.97 -8.61
CA ARG A 34 -5.32 10.12 -8.69
C ARG A 34 -6.01 9.27 -7.65
N GLY A 35 -6.99 9.90 -7.01
CA GLY A 35 -7.79 9.21 -6.02
C GLY A 35 -7.04 8.91 -4.75
N ARG A 36 -7.77 8.68 -3.70
CA ARG A 36 -7.21 8.25 -2.41
C ARG A 36 -7.99 7.04 -1.95
N PRO A 37 -7.31 5.90 -1.76
CA PRO A 37 -7.98 4.73 -1.23
C PRO A 37 -8.54 5.02 0.16
N LEU A 38 -9.72 4.52 0.42
CA LEU A 38 -10.33 4.63 1.73
C LEU A 38 -9.80 3.52 2.65
N ILE A 39 -9.75 3.82 3.94
CA ILE A 39 -9.42 2.83 4.96
C ILE A 39 -10.42 1.66 4.82
N GLY A 40 -9.90 0.45 4.82
CA GLY A 40 -10.69 -0.77 4.63
C GLY A 40 -10.81 -1.23 3.18
N SER A 41 -10.39 -0.43 2.22
CA SER A 41 -10.44 -0.83 0.81
C SER A 41 -9.31 -1.78 0.46
N ARG A 42 -9.54 -2.62 -0.56
CA ARG A 42 -8.55 -3.54 -1.09
C ARG A 42 -7.76 -2.85 -2.19
N VAL A 43 -6.44 -3.02 -2.14
CA VAL A 43 -5.55 -2.41 -3.12
C VAL A 43 -4.53 -3.43 -3.59
N THR A 44 -4.02 -3.25 -4.80
CA THR A 44 -2.88 -4.00 -5.31
C THR A 44 -1.65 -3.12 -5.20
N VAL A 45 -0.60 -3.66 -4.60
CA VAL A 45 0.63 -2.93 -4.33
C VAL A 45 1.78 -3.62 -5.04
N ARG A 46 2.61 -2.84 -5.70
CA ARG A 46 3.87 -3.31 -6.25
C ARG A 46 4.99 -2.96 -5.28
N ILE A 47 5.69 -3.98 -4.80
CA ILE A 47 6.79 -3.79 -3.85
C ILE A 47 8.01 -3.27 -4.61
N HIS A 48 8.57 -2.15 -4.20
CA HIS A 48 9.78 -1.62 -4.82
C HIS A 48 10.99 -1.61 -3.87
N SER A 49 10.80 -1.71 -2.57
CA SER A 49 11.92 -1.84 -1.65
C SER A 49 11.51 -2.54 -0.37
N ILE A 50 12.46 -3.28 0.19
CA ILE A 50 12.30 -3.96 1.48
C ILE A 50 13.52 -3.61 2.31
N SER A 51 13.29 -3.13 3.52
CA SER A 51 14.36 -2.84 4.46
C SER A 51 14.43 -3.96 5.51
N ASP A 52 15.51 -4.73 5.50
CA ASP A 52 15.70 -5.82 6.45
C ASP A 52 15.95 -5.30 7.85
N GLU A 53 16.61 -4.17 7.99
CA GLU A 53 16.94 -3.60 9.30
C GLU A 53 15.69 -3.16 10.06
N THR A 54 14.77 -2.51 9.38
CA THR A 54 13.55 -1.98 10.00
C THR A 54 12.33 -2.85 9.72
N ARG A 55 12.48 -3.88 8.89
CA ARG A 55 11.40 -4.73 8.40
C ARG A 55 10.28 -3.92 7.76
N ARG A 56 10.64 -2.81 7.16
CA ARG A 56 9.68 -1.96 6.46
C ARG A 56 9.67 -2.30 4.98
N VAL A 57 8.49 -2.37 4.45
CA VAL A 57 8.26 -2.61 3.04
C VAL A 57 7.66 -1.36 2.44
N ARG A 58 8.19 -0.93 1.30
CA ARG A 58 7.66 0.19 0.55
C ARG A 58 7.23 -0.27 -0.82
N GLY A 59 6.11 0.25 -1.26
CA GLY A 59 5.57 -0.09 -2.56
C GLY A 59 4.70 1.02 -3.09
N ASP A 60 4.14 0.78 -4.26
CA ASP A 60 3.24 1.71 -4.92
C ASP A 60 1.89 1.04 -5.11
N ILE A 61 0.82 1.80 -4.87
CA ILE A 61 -0.52 1.34 -5.16
C ILE A 61 -0.74 1.49 -6.66
N ILE A 62 -0.93 0.35 -7.34
CA ILE A 62 -1.13 0.33 -8.79
C ILE A 62 -2.59 0.12 -9.16
N TYR A 63 -3.39 -0.39 -8.24
CA TYR A 63 -4.82 -0.59 -8.46
C TYR A 63 -5.55 -0.55 -7.13
N SER A 64 -6.68 0.14 -7.10
CA SER A 64 -7.57 0.15 -5.94
C SER A 64 -8.94 -0.37 -6.37
N SER A 65 -9.50 -1.29 -5.58
CA SER A 65 -10.85 -1.80 -5.84
C SER A 65 -11.92 -0.76 -5.56
N TYR A 66 -11.57 0.30 -4.86
CA TYR A 66 -12.46 1.40 -4.55
C TYR A 66 -11.75 2.71 -4.82
N VAL A 67 -12.20 3.40 -5.85
CA VAL A 67 -11.66 4.71 -6.23
C VAL A 67 -12.79 5.71 -6.25
N LEU A 68 -12.65 6.77 -5.47
CA LEU A 68 -13.51 7.93 -5.57
C LEU A 68 -13.04 8.76 -6.76
N SER A 69 -13.80 8.76 -7.78
CA SER A 69 -13.54 9.59 -8.95
C SER A 69 -14.19 10.96 -8.79
#